data_f51e45582e0191662a24dd81d40900fe
#
_entry.id   f51e45582e0191662a24dd81d40900fe
#
_cell.length_a   1.000
_cell.length_b   1.000
_cell.length_c   1.000
_cell.angle_alpha   90.00
_cell.angle_beta   90.00
_cell.angle_gamma   90.00
#
_symmetry.space_group_name_H-M   'P 1'
#
loop_
_entity.id
_entity.type
_entity.pdbx_description
1 polymer ?
#
loop_
_entity_poly.entity_id
_entity_poly.type
_entity_poly.pdbx_seq_one_letter_code
_entity_poly.pdbx_strand_id
1 'polypeptide(L)'
;GWSPEHPHLYGVSIEAGEDRIESYFGMRKFGIGKDEKGITRLLLNGKPYFQNGVLDQGYWPESFYTPPSDEAMVYDIKTAKRLGFNMIRKHLKVECARWYSHCDHIGMLVWQDMINGGGRSIQTFLLYLPTVLPFVTTEFRDNCYPLFSRTSKTGREWWKRECRETVHQLYNAPCVSLWVLFNEGWGQFDAREMTEMVRALDPTRQIDHASGWYDQGAGDIKSLHNYFRPLKVKPEERAFAFSEYGGYTYPVQEHLYSEKSFGYRTYQNQTQYQKAMNALAEKIRELTEQGLAAAVYTQLTDVEEESNGILTYDRKVCKWEPQEAKDFCSKE
;
A
#
# COMPACT_ATOMS: atom_id res chain seq x y z
N GLY A 1 23.76 0.70 -1.03
CA GLY A 1 22.60 -0.01 -0.50
C GLY A 1 21.53 -0.23 -1.56
N TRP A 2 20.60 -1.12 -1.30
CA TRP A 2 19.44 -1.34 -2.16
C TRP A 2 18.48 -0.14 -2.10
N SER A 3 17.98 0.26 -3.25
CA SER A 3 16.87 1.23 -3.39
C SER A 3 16.10 0.94 -4.68
N PRO A 4 14.91 1.51 -4.90
CA PRO A 4 14.19 1.35 -6.17
C PRO A 4 14.99 1.76 -7.40
N GLU A 5 15.83 2.79 -7.32
CA GLU A 5 16.69 3.26 -8.41
C GLU A 5 17.93 2.37 -8.60
N HIS A 6 18.42 1.78 -7.51
CA HIS A 6 19.62 0.95 -7.49
C HIS A 6 19.33 -0.35 -6.72
N PRO A 7 18.57 -1.30 -7.31
CA PRO A 7 18.15 -2.54 -6.64
C PRO A 7 19.29 -3.56 -6.55
N HIS A 8 20.40 -3.17 -5.92
CA HIS A 8 21.57 -4.02 -5.78
C HIS A 8 21.35 -5.11 -4.75
N LEU A 9 21.48 -6.35 -5.18
CA LEU A 9 21.36 -7.56 -4.36
C LEU A 9 22.69 -8.30 -4.33
N TYR A 10 23.01 -8.90 -3.20
CA TYR A 10 24.20 -9.72 -3.00
C TYR A 10 23.79 -11.18 -3.04
N GLY A 11 24.42 -11.97 -3.89
CA GLY A 11 24.23 -13.41 -3.93
C GLY A 11 24.79 -14.09 -2.68
N VAL A 12 24.08 -15.13 -2.22
CA VAL A 12 24.47 -16.00 -1.11
C VAL A 12 24.40 -17.44 -1.56
N SER A 13 25.47 -18.18 -1.40
CA SER A 13 25.49 -19.63 -1.55
C SER A 13 25.62 -20.26 -0.17
N ILE A 14 24.73 -21.17 0.15
CA ILE A 14 24.72 -21.92 1.42
C ILE A 14 24.94 -23.37 1.09
N GLU A 15 25.99 -23.96 1.67
CA GLU A 15 26.36 -25.36 1.48
C GLU A 15 26.28 -26.13 2.81
N ALA A 16 25.61 -27.27 2.80
CA ALA A 16 25.47 -28.13 3.95
C ALA A 16 25.61 -29.60 3.51
N GLY A 17 26.82 -30.15 3.61
CA GLY A 17 27.14 -31.46 3.06
C GLY A 17 27.05 -31.47 1.54
N GLU A 18 26.16 -32.28 0.97
CA GLU A 18 25.91 -32.34 -0.47
C GLU A 18 24.82 -31.36 -0.94
N ASP A 19 24.08 -30.74 -0.01
CA ASP A 19 23.06 -29.74 -0.34
C ASP A 19 23.66 -28.37 -0.59
N ARG A 20 23.17 -27.70 -1.64
CA ARG A 20 23.51 -26.33 -1.98
C ARG A 20 22.28 -25.51 -2.31
N ILE A 21 22.17 -24.35 -1.66
CA ILE A 21 21.08 -23.38 -1.88
C ILE A 21 21.70 -22.05 -2.34
N GLU A 22 21.16 -21.51 -3.42
CA GLU A 22 21.46 -20.16 -3.88
C GLU A 22 20.33 -19.21 -3.41
N SER A 23 20.73 -18.08 -2.83
CA SER A 23 19.82 -17.06 -2.33
C SER A 23 20.43 -15.67 -2.51
N TYR A 24 19.77 -14.65 -1.96
CA TYR A 24 20.30 -13.27 -2.00
C TYR A 24 19.85 -12.47 -0.78
N PHE A 25 20.49 -11.33 -0.57
CA PHE A 25 20.03 -10.30 0.36
C PHE A 25 20.29 -8.89 -0.20
N GLY A 26 19.52 -7.92 0.31
CA GLY A 26 19.69 -6.49 -0.01
C GLY A 26 20.05 -5.69 1.25
N MET A 27 21.08 -4.87 1.15
CA MET A 27 21.49 -3.96 2.23
C MET A 27 20.68 -2.66 2.12
N ARG A 28 19.77 -2.44 3.05
CA ARG A 28 18.96 -1.21 3.11
C ARG A 28 18.60 -0.87 4.55
N LYS A 29 18.26 0.38 4.80
CA LYS A 29 17.75 0.84 6.10
C LYS A 29 16.52 1.71 5.88
N PHE A 30 15.39 1.34 6.48
CA PHE A 30 14.23 2.18 6.59
C PHE A 30 14.26 2.95 7.90
N GLY A 31 13.62 4.12 7.94
CA GLY A 31 13.58 4.95 9.14
C GLY A 31 12.57 6.07 9.03
N ILE A 32 12.47 6.81 10.13
CA ILE A 32 11.74 8.08 10.19
C ILE A 32 12.69 9.13 10.75
N GLY A 33 12.63 10.32 10.20
CA GLY A 33 13.43 11.45 10.67
C GLY A 33 12.89 12.76 10.15
N LYS A 34 13.43 13.85 10.66
CA LYS A 34 13.07 15.20 10.22
C LYS A 34 14.00 15.65 9.11
N ASP A 35 13.41 16.28 8.10
CA ASP A 35 14.18 16.98 7.07
C ASP A 35 14.74 18.32 7.60
N GLU A 36 15.45 19.06 6.75
CA GLU A 36 16.03 20.37 7.10
C GLU A 36 14.99 21.41 7.51
N LYS A 37 13.74 21.24 7.12
CA LYS A 37 12.61 22.10 7.50
C LYS A 37 11.93 21.64 8.80
N GLY A 38 12.45 20.58 9.45
CA GLY A 38 11.86 20.00 10.66
C GLY A 38 10.61 19.16 10.41
N ILE A 39 10.31 18.82 9.16
CA ILE A 39 9.15 18.01 8.77
C ILE A 39 9.51 16.52 8.86
N THR A 40 8.62 15.73 9.47
CA THR A 40 8.82 14.30 9.59
C THR A 40 8.67 13.61 8.23
N ARG A 41 9.67 12.82 7.85
CA ARG A 41 9.77 12.09 6.58
C ARG A 41 10.03 10.61 6.79
N LEU A 42 9.62 9.81 5.82
CA LEU A 42 10.15 8.46 5.64
C LEU A 42 11.57 8.56 5.13
N LEU A 43 12.44 7.71 5.64
CA LEU A 43 13.84 7.65 5.23
C LEU A 43 14.16 6.30 4.58
N LEU A 44 14.93 6.35 3.50
CA LEU A 44 15.59 5.20 2.89
C LEU A 44 17.09 5.44 2.91
N ASN A 45 17.85 4.52 3.52
CA ASN A 45 19.31 4.62 3.64
C ASN A 45 19.78 5.94 4.28
N GLY A 46 18.98 6.46 5.23
CA GLY A 46 19.28 7.67 6.00
C GLY A 46 18.89 9.00 5.30
N LYS A 47 18.32 8.96 4.12
CA LYS A 47 17.86 10.15 3.38
C LYS A 47 16.33 10.20 3.30
N PRO A 48 15.71 11.40 3.34
CA PRO A 48 14.29 11.54 3.04
C PRO A 48 13.94 10.92 1.69
N TYR A 49 12.90 10.07 1.69
CA TYR A 49 12.49 9.34 0.51
C TYR A 49 10.96 9.31 0.42
N PHE A 50 10.42 10.03 -0.57
CA PHE A 50 8.98 10.03 -0.80
C PHE A 50 8.55 8.70 -1.43
N GLN A 51 7.59 8.03 -0.80
CA GLN A 51 7.05 6.77 -1.30
C GLN A 51 5.79 7.05 -2.10
N ASN A 52 5.94 7.10 -3.44
CA ASN A 52 4.85 7.27 -4.39
C ASN A 52 4.32 5.91 -4.79
N GLY A 53 3.18 5.54 -4.24
CA GLY A 53 2.64 4.19 -4.34
C GLY A 53 1.36 4.06 -5.13
N VAL A 54 1.07 2.82 -5.47
CA VAL A 54 -0.20 2.38 -6.06
C VAL A 54 -0.71 1.16 -5.31
N LEU A 55 -2.03 1.12 -5.07
CA LEU A 55 -2.70 -0.01 -4.44
C LEU A 55 -2.80 -1.18 -5.42
N ASP A 56 -2.50 -2.38 -4.98
CA ASP A 56 -2.64 -3.60 -5.77
C ASP A 56 -3.34 -4.69 -4.95
N GLN A 57 -4.53 -5.07 -5.37
CA GLN A 57 -5.31 -6.14 -4.76
C GLN A 57 -4.89 -7.53 -5.26
N GLY A 58 -4.19 -7.62 -6.40
CA GLY A 58 -3.65 -8.86 -6.94
C GLY A 58 -4.71 -9.83 -7.46
N TYR A 59 -5.74 -9.34 -8.17
CA TYR A 59 -6.75 -10.14 -8.84
C TYR A 59 -6.47 -10.27 -10.33
N TRP A 60 -6.85 -11.44 -10.89
CA TRP A 60 -6.55 -11.83 -12.26
C TRP A 60 -7.80 -12.40 -12.96
N PRO A 61 -8.02 -12.11 -14.24
CA PRO A 61 -9.19 -12.63 -14.97
C PRO A 61 -9.23 -14.17 -15.05
N GLU A 62 -8.06 -14.78 -15.25
CA GLU A 62 -7.94 -16.22 -15.49
C GLU A 62 -7.97 -17.06 -14.21
N SER A 63 -7.45 -16.54 -13.12
CA SER A 63 -7.09 -17.31 -11.92
C SER A 63 -7.49 -16.64 -10.61
N PHE A 64 -8.25 -15.55 -10.68
CA PHE A 64 -8.77 -14.78 -9.55
C PHE A 64 -7.65 -14.28 -8.60
N TYR A 65 -7.37 -15.03 -7.58
CA TYR A 65 -6.49 -14.63 -6.48
C TYR A 65 -5.05 -15.10 -6.62
N THR A 66 -4.75 -15.90 -7.65
CA THR A 66 -3.41 -16.44 -7.91
C THR A 66 -2.86 -15.84 -9.20
N PRO A 67 -1.65 -15.27 -9.23
CA PRO A 67 -1.05 -14.81 -10.47
C PRO A 67 -0.94 -15.95 -11.50
N PRO A 68 -1.31 -15.73 -12.77
CA PRO A 68 -1.29 -16.77 -13.79
C PRO A 68 0.13 -17.19 -14.20
N SER A 69 1.11 -16.29 -14.11
CA SER A 69 2.52 -16.57 -14.41
C SER A 69 3.46 -15.55 -13.77
N ASP A 70 4.76 -15.81 -13.83
CA ASP A 70 5.79 -14.85 -13.40
C ASP A 70 5.83 -13.61 -14.29
N GLU A 71 5.63 -13.78 -15.59
CA GLU A 71 5.58 -12.68 -16.56
C GLU A 71 4.44 -11.72 -16.26
N ALA A 72 3.28 -12.23 -15.83
CA ALA A 72 2.14 -11.42 -15.43
C ALA A 72 2.47 -10.57 -14.19
N MET A 73 3.09 -11.17 -13.17
CA MET A 73 3.55 -10.44 -11.98
C MET A 73 4.56 -9.34 -12.35
N VAL A 74 5.54 -9.69 -13.17
CA VAL A 74 6.59 -8.76 -13.64
C VAL A 74 5.98 -7.63 -14.48
N TYR A 75 4.97 -7.91 -15.30
CA TYR A 75 4.28 -6.91 -16.08
C TYR A 75 3.62 -5.84 -15.20
N ASP A 76 2.87 -6.23 -14.17
CA ASP A 76 2.21 -5.29 -13.26
C ASP A 76 3.25 -4.43 -12.50
N ILE A 77 4.30 -5.06 -11.95
CA ILE A 77 5.38 -4.35 -11.22
C ILE A 77 6.11 -3.36 -12.13
N LYS A 78 6.52 -3.79 -13.34
CA LYS A 78 7.20 -2.93 -14.30
C LYS A 78 6.30 -1.81 -14.81
N THR A 79 5.01 -2.07 -14.98
CA THR A 79 4.05 -1.05 -15.38
C THR A 79 3.90 0.01 -14.29
N ALA A 80 3.76 -0.39 -13.03
CA ALA A 80 3.74 0.55 -11.91
C ALA A 80 5.01 1.42 -11.90
N LYS A 81 6.19 0.81 -12.06
CA LYS A 81 7.46 1.54 -12.11
C LYS A 81 7.54 2.52 -13.30
N ARG A 82 7.13 2.09 -14.50
CA ARG A 82 7.08 2.92 -15.72
C ARG A 82 6.16 4.13 -15.56
N LEU A 83 5.08 3.98 -14.81
CA LEU A 83 4.14 5.06 -14.49
C LEU A 83 4.66 6.03 -13.41
N GLY A 84 5.88 5.83 -12.89
CA GLY A 84 6.52 6.70 -11.90
C GLY A 84 6.21 6.34 -10.45
N PHE A 85 5.64 5.17 -10.19
CA PHE A 85 5.51 4.64 -8.84
C PHE A 85 6.81 3.96 -8.42
N ASN A 86 7.20 4.16 -7.16
CA ASN A 86 8.35 3.50 -6.55
C ASN A 86 7.95 2.53 -5.43
N MET A 87 6.64 2.39 -5.19
CA MET A 87 6.06 1.56 -4.16
C MET A 87 4.74 0.93 -4.64
N ILE A 88 4.49 -0.30 -4.22
CA ILE A 88 3.18 -0.97 -4.32
C ILE A 88 2.69 -1.28 -2.91
N ARG A 89 1.46 -0.87 -2.59
CA ARG A 89 0.77 -1.37 -1.41
C ARG A 89 0.01 -2.64 -1.79
N LYS A 90 0.51 -3.79 -1.32
CA LYS A 90 -0.17 -5.08 -1.50
C LYS A 90 -1.31 -5.18 -0.51
N HIS A 91 -2.53 -5.05 -1.04
CA HIS A 91 -3.74 -4.83 -0.26
C HIS A 91 -4.37 -6.13 0.21
N LEU A 92 -4.41 -6.31 1.53
CA LEU A 92 -5.09 -7.40 2.24
C LEU A 92 -4.74 -8.82 1.78
N LYS A 93 -3.59 -8.99 1.15
CA LYS A 93 -3.14 -10.23 0.52
C LYS A 93 -1.66 -10.44 0.73
N VAL A 94 -1.26 -11.67 1.01
CA VAL A 94 0.14 -12.12 0.96
C VAL A 94 0.35 -12.86 -0.35
N GLU A 95 1.30 -12.39 -1.16
CA GLU A 95 1.66 -13.02 -2.43
C GLU A 95 2.60 -14.20 -2.25
N CYS A 96 2.81 -14.97 -3.32
CA CYS A 96 3.87 -15.95 -3.34
C CYS A 96 5.26 -15.28 -3.25
N ALA A 97 6.26 -15.99 -2.70
CA ALA A 97 7.60 -15.45 -2.47
C ALA A 97 8.26 -14.89 -3.74
N ARG A 98 7.94 -15.44 -4.92
CA ARG A 98 8.46 -14.97 -6.22
C ARG A 98 8.02 -13.54 -6.55
N TRP A 99 6.81 -13.13 -6.17
CA TRP A 99 6.35 -11.76 -6.38
C TRP A 99 7.24 -10.74 -5.64
N TYR A 100 7.58 -11.02 -4.39
CA TYR A 100 8.51 -10.17 -3.63
C TYR A 100 9.93 -10.20 -4.21
N SER A 101 10.38 -11.37 -4.66
CA SER A 101 11.66 -11.49 -5.36
C SER A 101 11.69 -10.63 -6.63
N HIS A 102 10.60 -10.57 -7.40
CA HIS A 102 10.51 -9.67 -8.54
C HIS A 102 10.56 -8.20 -8.11
N CYS A 103 9.89 -7.82 -7.02
CA CYS A 103 10.00 -6.47 -6.47
C CYS A 103 11.42 -6.13 -6.02
N ASP A 104 12.13 -7.07 -5.39
CA ASP A 104 13.52 -6.91 -4.95
C ASP A 104 14.47 -6.65 -6.14
N HIS A 105 14.32 -7.41 -7.23
CA HIS A 105 15.18 -7.32 -8.42
C HIS A 105 14.84 -6.13 -9.32
N ILE A 106 13.55 -5.79 -9.45
CA ILE A 106 13.10 -4.66 -10.28
C ILE A 106 13.33 -3.34 -9.55
N GLY A 107 13.38 -3.37 -8.22
CA GLY A 107 13.46 -2.17 -7.38
C GLY A 107 12.07 -1.54 -7.20
N MET A 108 11.21 -2.17 -6.42
CA MET A 108 9.89 -1.66 -6.07
C MET A 108 9.69 -1.85 -4.57
N LEU A 109 9.45 -0.77 -3.83
CA LEU A 109 9.08 -0.86 -2.42
C LEU A 109 7.72 -1.53 -2.27
N VAL A 110 7.51 -2.17 -1.14
CA VAL A 110 6.24 -2.81 -0.81
C VAL A 110 5.77 -2.35 0.57
N TRP A 111 4.54 -1.84 0.62
CA TRP A 111 3.75 -1.80 1.83
C TRP A 111 2.92 -3.07 1.87
N GLN A 112 3.12 -3.86 2.91
CA GLN A 112 2.46 -5.14 3.05
C GLN A 112 1.32 -5.04 4.06
N ASP A 113 0.09 -5.20 3.59
CA ASP A 113 -1.06 -5.32 4.46
C ASP A 113 -1.10 -6.70 5.11
N MET A 114 -1.50 -6.73 6.39
CA MET A 114 -1.91 -7.98 7.03
C MET A 114 -3.28 -8.39 6.49
N ILE A 115 -3.54 -9.69 6.46
CA ILE A 115 -4.84 -10.21 6.05
C ILE A 115 -5.89 -9.73 7.04
N ASN A 116 -6.85 -8.97 6.57
CA ASN A 116 -7.91 -8.39 7.36
C ASN A 116 -9.23 -9.12 7.16
N GLY A 117 -10.17 -8.78 7.99
CA GLY A 117 -11.53 -9.28 7.93
C GLY A 117 -12.18 -9.32 9.31
N GLY A 118 -13.48 -9.41 9.34
CA GLY A 118 -14.28 -9.45 10.56
C GLY A 118 -15.68 -10.02 10.30
N GLY A 119 -16.51 -10.03 11.33
CA GLY A 119 -17.91 -10.42 11.21
C GLY A 119 -18.74 -9.40 10.40
N ARG A 120 -19.99 -9.74 10.08
CA ARG A 120 -20.85 -8.96 9.18
C ARG A 120 -21.51 -7.73 9.82
N SER A 121 -21.55 -7.59 11.15
CA SER A 121 -22.63 -6.88 11.81
C SER A 121 -22.63 -5.35 11.79
N ILE A 122 -21.47 -4.66 11.60
CA ILE A 122 -21.41 -3.19 11.72
C ILE A 122 -20.53 -2.56 10.62
N GLN A 123 -20.13 -3.33 9.67
CA GLN A 123 -19.23 -2.92 8.59
C GLN A 123 -19.69 -1.64 7.87
N THR A 124 -20.97 -1.54 7.55
CA THR A 124 -21.55 -0.36 6.88
C THR A 124 -21.32 0.91 7.68
N PHE A 125 -21.55 0.88 8.99
CA PHE A 125 -21.34 2.05 9.85
C PHE A 125 -19.86 2.44 9.91
N LEU A 126 -18.95 1.48 10.08
CA LEU A 126 -17.51 1.72 10.12
C LEU A 126 -16.98 2.35 8.84
N LEU A 127 -17.53 1.99 7.68
CA LEU A 127 -17.12 2.53 6.38
C LEU A 127 -17.70 3.91 6.10
N TYR A 128 -18.98 4.15 6.45
CA TYR A 128 -19.64 5.42 6.13
C TYR A 128 -19.36 6.53 7.14
N LEU A 129 -19.19 6.23 8.42
CA LEU A 129 -18.93 7.25 9.43
C LEU A 129 -17.70 8.12 9.10
N PRO A 130 -16.55 7.57 8.69
CA PRO A 130 -15.38 8.38 8.38
C PRO A 130 -15.55 9.29 7.16
N THR A 131 -16.38 8.89 6.20
CA THR A 131 -16.65 9.72 5.01
C THR A 131 -17.48 10.95 5.35
N VAL A 132 -18.37 10.84 6.33
CA VAL A 132 -19.25 11.94 6.78
C VAL A 132 -18.60 12.73 7.92
N LEU A 133 -18.04 12.07 8.93
CA LEU A 133 -17.50 12.67 10.16
C LEU A 133 -16.08 12.15 10.47
N PRO A 134 -15.05 12.43 9.65
CA PRO A 134 -13.72 11.85 9.80
C PRO A 134 -13.00 12.23 11.10
N PHE A 135 -13.37 13.38 11.71
CA PHE A 135 -12.77 13.82 12.98
C PHE A 135 -13.29 13.04 14.20
N VAL A 136 -14.38 12.30 14.06
CA VAL A 136 -14.97 11.51 15.17
C VAL A 136 -14.32 10.12 15.26
N THR A 137 -13.68 9.65 14.20
CA THR A 137 -13.17 8.28 14.13
C THR A 137 -12.05 7.99 15.13
N THR A 138 -11.29 9.01 15.55
CA THR A 138 -10.21 8.88 16.55
C THR A 138 -10.73 8.69 17.97
N GLU A 139 -12.01 8.99 18.23
CA GLU A 139 -12.64 8.83 19.53
C GLU A 139 -13.09 7.38 19.80
N PHE A 140 -13.16 6.56 18.75
CA PHE A 140 -13.57 5.17 18.88
C PHE A 140 -12.38 4.29 19.25
N ARG A 141 -12.44 3.65 20.41
CA ARG A 141 -11.44 2.70 20.86
C ARG A 141 -11.69 1.32 20.24
N ASP A 142 -10.68 0.74 19.64
CA ASP A 142 -10.76 -0.52 18.91
C ASP A 142 -10.76 -1.79 19.80
N ASN A 143 -10.73 -1.62 21.11
CA ASN A 143 -11.04 -2.68 22.08
C ASN A 143 -12.59 -2.88 22.25
N CYS A 144 -13.40 -2.04 21.64
CA CYS A 144 -14.83 -2.29 21.49
C CYS A 144 -15.08 -3.30 20.35
N TYR A 145 -14.73 -4.56 20.56
CA TYR A 145 -14.74 -5.60 19.53
C TYR A 145 -16.04 -5.77 18.74
N PRO A 146 -17.24 -5.61 19.33
CA PRO A 146 -18.48 -5.66 18.56
C PRO A 146 -18.57 -4.57 17.50
N LEU A 147 -18.11 -3.36 17.81
CA LEU A 147 -18.11 -2.22 16.87
C LEU A 147 -17.24 -2.51 15.65
N PHE A 148 -16.08 -3.12 15.85
CA PHE A 148 -15.12 -3.44 14.80
C PHE A 148 -15.27 -4.85 14.20
N SER A 149 -16.39 -5.52 14.46
CA SER A 149 -16.67 -6.88 13.94
C SER A 149 -15.63 -7.94 14.36
N ARG A 150 -15.04 -7.81 15.57
CA ARG A 150 -13.98 -8.69 16.12
C ARG A 150 -14.31 -9.34 17.45
N THR A 151 -15.56 -9.68 17.69
CA THR A 151 -16.02 -10.31 18.94
C THR A 151 -15.37 -11.68 19.21
N SER A 152 -15.07 -12.45 18.16
CA SER A 152 -14.45 -13.77 18.30
C SER A 152 -13.04 -13.70 18.87
N LYS A 153 -12.84 -14.24 20.07
CA LYS A 153 -11.49 -14.38 20.67
C LYS A 153 -10.60 -15.28 19.81
N THR A 154 -11.12 -16.38 19.33
CA THR A 154 -10.40 -17.31 18.43
C THR A 154 -9.99 -16.60 17.14
N GLY A 155 -10.87 -15.78 16.56
CA GLY A 155 -10.55 -15.00 15.35
C GLY A 155 -9.46 -13.95 15.60
N ARG A 156 -9.39 -13.33 16.78
CA ARG A 156 -8.28 -12.44 17.14
C ARG A 156 -6.96 -13.19 17.28
N GLU A 157 -6.97 -14.38 17.91
CA GLU A 157 -5.75 -15.20 18.04
C GLU A 157 -5.28 -15.74 16.67
N TRP A 158 -6.18 -16.09 15.78
CA TRP A 158 -5.83 -16.46 14.41
C TRP A 158 -5.17 -15.31 13.66
N TRP A 159 -5.74 -14.11 13.73
CA TRP A 159 -5.13 -12.93 13.13
C TRP A 159 -3.70 -12.68 13.66
N LYS A 160 -3.50 -12.77 14.98
CA LYS A 160 -2.17 -12.64 15.60
C LYS A 160 -1.19 -13.68 15.08
N ARG A 161 -1.65 -14.92 14.89
CA ARG A 161 -0.84 -16.00 14.35
C ARG A 161 -0.46 -15.73 12.89
N GLU A 162 -1.43 -15.44 12.04
CA GLU A 162 -1.22 -15.13 10.62
C GLU A 162 -0.30 -13.91 10.43
N CYS A 163 -0.46 -12.89 11.26
CA CYS A 163 0.40 -11.72 11.28
C CYS A 163 1.87 -12.09 11.58
N ARG A 164 2.12 -12.94 12.59
CA ARG A 164 3.47 -13.43 12.90
C ARG A 164 4.05 -14.25 11.73
N GLU A 165 3.26 -15.14 11.17
CA GLU A 165 3.67 -15.98 10.03
C GLU A 165 4.02 -15.11 8.81
N THR A 166 3.22 -14.07 8.53
CA THR A 166 3.49 -13.12 7.45
C THR A 166 4.80 -12.36 7.66
N VAL A 167 5.02 -11.83 8.86
CA VAL A 167 6.27 -11.13 9.18
C VAL A 167 7.46 -12.07 9.04
N HIS A 168 7.39 -13.29 9.56
CA HIS A 168 8.48 -14.27 9.44
C HIS A 168 8.76 -14.67 8.00
N GLN A 169 7.71 -14.92 7.20
CA GLN A 169 7.85 -15.29 5.79
C GLN A 169 8.52 -14.20 4.97
N LEU A 170 8.20 -12.94 5.24
CA LEU A 170 8.65 -11.80 4.44
C LEU A 170 9.82 -11.03 5.07
N TYR A 171 10.34 -11.50 6.21
CA TYR A 171 11.40 -10.81 6.95
C TYR A 171 12.62 -10.51 6.09
N ASN A 172 13.01 -11.46 5.23
CA ASN A 172 14.19 -11.36 4.38
C ASN A 172 13.93 -10.67 3.04
N ALA A 173 12.71 -10.20 2.73
CA ALA A 173 12.42 -9.46 1.51
C ALA A 173 12.89 -8.00 1.63
N PRO A 174 13.96 -7.56 0.91
CA PRO A 174 14.45 -6.18 0.99
C PRO A 174 13.42 -5.14 0.62
N CYS A 175 12.54 -5.43 -0.34
CA CYS A 175 11.52 -4.52 -0.85
C CYS A 175 10.45 -4.13 0.17
N VAL A 176 10.13 -5.00 1.13
CA VAL A 176 9.12 -4.69 2.15
C VAL A 176 9.64 -3.58 3.06
N SER A 177 8.99 -2.42 3.01
CA SER A 177 9.38 -1.22 3.74
C SER A 177 8.48 -0.92 4.94
N LEU A 178 7.22 -1.37 4.90
CA LEU A 178 6.23 -1.03 5.90
C LEU A 178 5.19 -2.15 6.05
N TRP A 179 4.78 -2.38 7.29
CA TRP A 179 3.67 -3.27 7.64
C TRP A 179 2.40 -2.45 7.89
N VAL A 180 1.30 -2.77 7.19
CA VAL A 180 -0.02 -2.19 7.41
C VAL A 180 -0.86 -3.19 8.18
N LEU A 181 -1.25 -2.87 9.44
CA LEU A 181 -1.88 -3.85 10.31
C LEU A 181 -3.39 -3.97 10.06
N PHE A 182 -4.08 -2.84 9.97
CA PHE A 182 -5.53 -2.79 9.77
C PHE A 182 -5.88 -1.79 8.68
N ASN A 183 -6.97 -2.06 7.97
CA ASN A 183 -7.52 -1.22 6.93
C ASN A 183 -8.95 -0.81 7.27
N GLU A 184 -9.24 0.51 7.22
CA GLU A 184 -10.57 1.12 7.32
C GLU A 184 -11.38 0.70 8.56
N GLY A 185 -10.70 0.30 9.63
CA GLY A 185 -11.33 -0.16 10.87
C GLY A 185 -12.00 -1.53 10.76
N TRP A 186 -12.05 -2.13 9.58
CA TRP A 186 -12.70 -3.43 9.40
C TRP A 186 -11.92 -4.56 10.04
N GLY A 187 -12.50 -5.07 11.13
CA GLY A 187 -11.85 -6.11 11.93
C GLY A 187 -10.65 -5.60 12.74
N GLN A 188 -10.50 -4.29 12.90
CA GLN A 188 -9.48 -3.69 13.76
C GLN A 188 -9.71 -4.03 15.22
N PHE A 189 -8.64 -4.31 15.95
CA PHE A 189 -8.67 -4.56 17.40
C PHE A 189 -7.30 -4.32 18.02
N ASP A 190 -7.30 -3.75 19.21
CA ASP A 190 -6.11 -3.58 20.05
C ASP A 190 -4.86 -3.12 19.27
N ALA A 191 -5.03 -2.17 18.31
CA ALA A 191 -4.00 -1.84 17.33
C ALA A 191 -2.69 -1.36 17.96
N ARG A 192 -2.72 -0.73 19.15
CA ARG A 192 -1.52 -0.39 19.90
C ARG A 192 -0.73 -1.63 20.32
N GLU A 193 -1.41 -2.63 20.91
CA GLU A 193 -0.79 -3.90 21.31
C GLU A 193 -0.26 -4.67 20.09
N MET A 194 -1.03 -4.67 18.99
CA MET A 194 -0.60 -5.32 17.74
C MET A 194 0.62 -4.63 17.13
N THR A 195 0.72 -3.31 17.24
CA THR A 195 1.90 -2.55 16.85
C THR A 195 3.13 -2.99 17.61
N GLU A 196 3.04 -3.10 18.95
CA GLU A 196 4.16 -3.55 19.79
C GLU A 196 4.56 -5.01 19.48
N MET A 197 3.57 -5.87 19.21
CA MET A 197 3.83 -7.26 18.80
C MET A 197 4.64 -7.30 17.50
N VAL A 198 4.24 -6.52 16.46
CA VAL A 198 4.94 -6.50 15.18
C VAL A 198 6.31 -5.84 15.31
N ARG A 199 6.43 -4.78 16.12
CA ARG A 199 7.71 -4.11 16.39
C ARG A 199 8.72 -5.05 17.06
N ALA A 200 8.25 -5.92 17.95
CA ALA A 200 9.10 -6.93 18.59
C ALA A 200 9.56 -8.02 17.59
N LEU A 201 8.74 -8.34 16.58
CA LEU A 201 9.10 -9.29 15.54
C LEU A 201 10.03 -8.68 14.49
N ASP A 202 9.79 -7.43 14.12
CA ASP A 202 10.56 -6.71 13.11
C ASP A 202 10.79 -5.24 13.49
N PRO A 203 11.91 -4.92 14.15
CA PRO A 203 12.27 -3.55 14.51
C PRO A 203 12.83 -2.74 13.33
N THR A 204 12.94 -3.31 12.14
CA THR A 204 13.64 -2.71 10.99
C THR A 204 12.73 -2.00 10.00
N ARG A 205 11.41 -2.23 10.09
CA ARG A 205 10.40 -1.64 9.19
C ARG A 205 9.44 -0.74 9.94
N GLN A 206 8.82 0.19 9.22
CA GLN A 206 7.78 1.05 9.76
C GLN A 206 6.45 0.31 9.87
N ILE A 207 5.55 0.86 10.68
CA ILE A 207 4.23 0.28 10.93
C ILE A 207 3.16 1.36 10.76
N ASP A 208 2.20 1.10 9.86
CA ASP A 208 0.91 1.76 9.81
C ASP A 208 -0.12 0.89 10.53
N HIS A 209 -0.47 1.28 11.75
CA HIS A 209 -1.31 0.46 12.61
C HIS A 209 -2.79 0.48 12.23
N ALA A 210 -3.26 1.56 11.58
CA ALA A 210 -4.66 1.78 11.23
C ALA A 210 -4.74 2.63 9.96
N SER A 211 -4.67 1.97 8.80
CA SER A 211 -4.70 2.64 7.52
C SER A 211 -6.07 3.25 7.26
N GLY A 212 -6.06 4.54 7.01
CA GLY A 212 -7.20 5.34 6.61
C GLY A 212 -7.94 6.00 7.77
N TRP A 213 -8.46 5.22 8.71
CA TRP A 213 -9.34 5.73 9.75
C TRP A 213 -9.09 5.00 11.08
N TYR A 214 -9.77 5.45 12.13
CA TYR A 214 -9.73 4.83 13.47
C TYR A 214 -8.33 4.78 14.09
N ASP A 215 -7.54 5.83 13.83
CA ASP A 215 -6.21 5.99 14.37
C ASP A 215 -6.20 5.92 15.91
N GLN A 216 -5.43 5.00 16.46
CA GLN A 216 -5.27 4.79 17.89
C GLN A 216 -4.02 5.49 18.46
N GLY A 217 -3.36 6.36 17.66
CA GLY A 217 -2.15 7.08 18.05
C GLY A 217 -0.95 6.16 18.26
N ALA A 218 -0.83 5.10 17.47
CA ALA A 218 0.29 4.17 17.47
C ALA A 218 1.00 4.17 16.11
N GLY A 219 2.02 3.32 15.97
CA GLY A 219 2.77 3.18 14.74
C GLY A 219 3.59 4.41 14.37
N ASP A 220 4.13 4.36 13.18
CA ASP A 220 5.10 5.34 12.68
C ASP A 220 4.45 6.32 11.68
N ILE A 221 3.29 5.93 11.15
CA ILE A 221 2.58 6.63 10.09
C ILE A 221 1.26 7.20 10.63
N LYS A 222 0.97 8.44 10.23
CA LYS A 222 -0.36 9.03 10.29
C LYS A 222 -0.96 8.92 8.90
N SER A 223 -1.78 7.92 8.66
CA SER A 223 -2.37 7.65 7.36
C SER A 223 -3.83 8.08 7.28
N LEU A 224 -4.25 8.48 6.09
CA LEU A 224 -5.64 8.84 5.78
C LEU A 224 -6.06 8.26 4.44
N HIS A 225 -7.34 7.86 4.33
CA HIS A 225 -8.02 7.63 3.05
C HIS A 225 -8.81 8.89 2.66
N ASN A 226 -8.61 9.37 1.45
CA ASN A 226 -9.27 10.57 0.99
C ASN A 226 -9.65 10.51 -0.50
N TYR A 227 -10.88 10.16 -0.77
CA TYR A 227 -11.44 10.07 -2.12
C TYR A 227 -12.29 11.28 -2.54
N PHE A 228 -12.88 11.99 -1.57
CA PHE A 228 -13.93 12.98 -1.83
C PHE A 228 -13.55 14.42 -1.50
N ARG A 229 -12.54 14.63 -0.66
CA ARG A 229 -12.19 15.95 -0.13
C ARG A 229 -10.91 16.48 -0.76
N PRO A 230 -10.69 17.79 -0.76
CA PRO A 230 -9.40 18.36 -1.15
C PRO A 230 -8.27 17.74 -0.32
N LEU A 231 -7.21 17.31 -1.00
CA LEU A 231 -6.02 16.76 -0.35
C LEU A 231 -5.28 17.87 0.41
N LYS A 232 -5.09 17.66 1.71
CA LYS A 232 -4.38 18.60 2.60
C LYS A 232 -3.49 17.80 3.55
N VAL A 233 -2.26 18.25 3.70
CA VAL A 233 -1.31 17.68 4.66
C VAL A 233 -1.43 18.42 5.98
N LYS A 234 -1.34 17.65 7.07
CA LYS A 234 -1.21 18.17 8.43
C LYS A 234 0.02 17.50 9.05
N PRO A 235 1.20 18.12 8.93
CA PRO A 235 2.41 17.59 9.53
C PRO A 235 2.26 17.40 11.04
N GLU A 236 2.72 16.25 11.54
CA GLU A 236 2.77 15.93 12.97
C GLU A 236 4.07 15.16 13.28
N GLU A 237 4.17 14.56 14.47
CA GLU A 237 5.36 13.80 14.84
C GLU A 237 5.55 12.52 14.03
N ARG A 238 4.44 11.87 13.63
CA ARG A 238 4.47 10.72 12.72
C ARG A 238 4.54 11.16 11.26
N ALA A 239 5.09 10.33 10.38
CA ALA A 239 5.09 10.60 8.96
C ALA A 239 3.66 10.60 8.39
N PHE A 240 3.28 11.68 7.70
CA PHE A 240 1.93 11.82 7.16
C PHE A 240 1.82 11.16 5.78
N ALA A 241 0.80 10.33 5.59
CA ALA A 241 0.57 9.64 4.34
C ALA A 241 -0.92 9.65 3.92
N PHE A 242 -1.18 9.73 2.62
CA PHE A 242 -2.44 9.24 2.06
C PHE A 242 -2.26 7.76 1.73
N SER A 243 -2.71 6.88 2.61
CA SER A 243 -2.60 5.44 2.37
C SER A 243 -3.59 4.93 1.32
N GLU A 244 -4.60 5.74 0.96
CA GLU A 244 -5.42 5.60 -0.24
C GLU A 244 -5.95 6.98 -0.68
N TYR A 245 -5.90 7.25 -1.99
CA TYR A 245 -6.48 8.45 -2.58
C TYR A 245 -6.82 8.26 -4.05
N GLY A 246 -7.60 9.17 -4.61
CA GLY A 246 -7.96 9.20 -6.04
C GLY A 246 -9.14 8.31 -6.36
N GLY A 247 -8.91 7.08 -6.78
CA GLY A 247 -9.97 6.14 -7.14
C GLY A 247 -10.79 6.60 -8.36
N TYR A 248 -10.14 7.30 -9.30
CA TYR A 248 -10.79 7.83 -10.49
C TYR A 248 -11.15 6.70 -11.45
N THR A 249 -12.37 6.75 -11.95
CA THR A 249 -12.96 5.71 -12.79
C THR A 249 -13.08 6.18 -14.23
N TYR A 250 -12.58 5.37 -15.14
CA TYR A 250 -12.83 5.46 -16.57
C TYR A 250 -13.11 4.05 -17.11
N PRO A 251 -14.39 3.68 -17.31
CA PRO A 251 -14.76 2.37 -17.84
C PRO A 251 -14.36 2.27 -19.32
N VAL A 252 -13.49 1.33 -19.64
CA VAL A 252 -13.10 1.05 -21.04
C VAL A 252 -13.97 -0.08 -21.55
N GLN A 253 -14.88 0.23 -22.50
CA GLN A 253 -15.76 -0.77 -23.10
C GLN A 253 -14.94 -1.92 -23.70
N GLU A 254 -15.50 -3.12 -23.71
CA GLU A 254 -14.84 -4.38 -24.13
C GLU A 254 -13.74 -4.90 -23.19
N HIS A 255 -13.34 -4.12 -22.15
CA HIS A 255 -12.32 -4.47 -21.16
C HIS A 255 -12.86 -4.43 -19.72
N LEU A 256 -14.18 -4.48 -19.54
CA LEU A 256 -14.84 -4.52 -18.24
C LEU A 256 -15.11 -5.97 -17.81
N TYR A 257 -15.06 -6.23 -16.52
CA TYR A 257 -15.49 -7.50 -15.95
C TYR A 257 -17.01 -7.70 -16.08
N SER A 258 -17.80 -6.65 -15.89
CA SER A 258 -19.26 -6.67 -16.00
C SER A 258 -19.79 -5.32 -16.52
N GLU A 259 -21.09 -5.26 -16.81
CA GLU A 259 -21.76 -4.00 -17.19
C GLU A 259 -21.81 -3.00 -16.03
N LYS A 260 -21.70 -3.47 -14.79
CA LYS A 260 -21.64 -2.62 -13.60
C LYS A 260 -20.22 -2.10 -13.42
N SER A 261 -20.13 -0.82 -13.07
CA SER A 261 -18.87 -0.13 -12.86
C SER A 261 -18.97 0.69 -11.58
N PHE A 262 -17.98 0.55 -10.71
CA PHE A 262 -17.86 1.30 -9.46
C PHE A 262 -16.55 2.07 -9.41
N GLY A 263 -16.57 3.22 -8.76
CA GLY A 263 -15.43 4.05 -8.42
C GLY A 263 -15.88 5.38 -7.83
N TYR A 264 -14.92 6.18 -7.36
CA TYR A 264 -15.26 7.37 -6.56
C TYR A 264 -15.57 8.61 -7.41
N ARG A 265 -14.99 8.71 -8.61
CA ARG A 265 -15.24 9.80 -9.55
C ARG A 265 -15.11 9.29 -10.98
N THR A 266 -16.21 9.32 -11.73
CA THR A 266 -16.29 8.76 -13.09
C THR A 266 -16.04 9.83 -14.14
N TYR A 267 -15.22 9.52 -15.14
CA TYR A 267 -14.93 10.32 -16.32
C TYR A 267 -15.53 9.67 -17.56
N GLN A 268 -16.02 10.50 -18.48
CA GLN A 268 -16.77 10.02 -19.64
C GLN A 268 -15.86 9.63 -20.83
N ASN A 269 -14.63 10.13 -20.85
CA ASN A 269 -13.68 9.83 -21.92
C ASN A 269 -12.24 9.89 -21.41
N GLN A 270 -11.34 9.30 -22.18
CA GLN A 270 -9.93 9.18 -21.85
C GLN A 270 -9.24 10.53 -21.66
N THR A 271 -9.57 11.53 -22.47
CA THR A 271 -8.95 12.87 -22.39
C THR A 271 -9.25 13.55 -21.04
N GLN A 272 -10.50 13.48 -20.58
CA GLN A 272 -10.89 14.01 -19.27
C GLN A 272 -10.20 13.24 -18.12
N TYR A 273 -10.16 11.91 -18.22
CA TYR A 273 -9.50 11.06 -17.25
C TYR A 273 -8.00 11.36 -17.18
N GLN A 274 -7.31 11.40 -18.33
CA GLN A 274 -5.88 11.74 -18.42
C GLN A 274 -5.56 13.10 -17.80
N LYS A 275 -6.37 14.13 -18.12
CA LYS A 275 -6.22 15.48 -17.57
C LYS A 275 -6.37 15.47 -16.04
N ALA A 276 -7.37 14.74 -15.52
CA ALA A 276 -7.62 14.66 -14.09
C ALA A 276 -6.50 13.91 -13.37
N MET A 277 -5.99 12.83 -13.94
CA MET A 277 -4.87 12.07 -13.38
C MET A 277 -3.59 12.91 -13.34
N ASN A 278 -3.29 13.67 -14.39
CA ASN A 278 -2.13 14.57 -14.41
C ASN A 278 -2.25 15.67 -13.35
N ALA A 279 -3.43 16.27 -13.20
CA ALA A 279 -3.67 17.29 -12.18
C ALA A 279 -3.55 16.70 -10.75
N LEU A 280 -3.98 15.46 -10.56
CA LEU A 280 -3.85 14.76 -9.28
C LEU A 280 -2.38 14.45 -8.96
N ALA A 281 -1.61 13.98 -9.94
CA ALA A 281 -0.18 13.71 -9.80
C ALA A 281 0.59 15.01 -9.46
N GLU A 282 0.27 16.12 -10.11
CA GLU A 282 0.85 17.43 -9.80
C GLU A 282 0.51 17.86 -8.37
N LYS A 283 -0.75 17.65 -7.94
CA LYS A 283 -1.17 17.98 -6.58
C LYS A 283 -0.40 17.16 -5.53
N ILE A 284 -0.18 15.88 -5.76
CA ILE A 284 0.64 15.05 -4.86
C ILE A 284 2.06 15.61 -4.77
N ARG A 285 2.66 16.01 -5.91
CA ARG A 285 3.99 16.63 -5.93
C ARG A 285 4.07 17.91 -5.10
N GLU A 286 3.09 18.82 -5.22
CA GLU A 286 3.00 20.00 -4.37
C GLU A 286 2.92 19.68 -2.87
N LEU A 287 2.18 18.61 -2.53
CA LEU A 287 1.97 18.21 -1.13
C LEU A 287 3.23 17.57 -0.50
N THR A 288 4.14 17.03 -1.30
CA THR A 288 5.42 16.54 -0.76
C THR A 288 6.21 17.67 -0.10
N GLU A 289 6.21 18.86 -0.70
CA GLU A 289 6.87 20.05 -0.12
C GLU A 289 6.20 20.49 1.19
N GLN A 290 4.92 20.19 1.37
CA GLN A 290 4.13 20.53 2.56
C GLN A 290 4.22 19.49 3.67
N GLY A 291 4.90 18.35 3.45
CA GLY A 291 5.09 17.32 4.47
C GLY A 291 4.43 15.98 4.18
N LEU A 292 3.89 15.77 2.98
CA LEU A 292 3.44 14.44 2.58
C LEU A 292 4.66 13.52 2.45
N ALA A 293 4.67 12.42 3.20
CA ALA A 293 5.77 11.45 3.22
C ALA A 293 5.52 10.26 2.30
N ALA A 294 4.25 9.93 2.06
CA ALA A 294 3.84 8.88 1.12
C ALA A 294 2.43 9.12 0.60
N ALA A 295 2.14 8.58 -0.59
CA ALA A 295 0.79 8.57 -1.17
C ALA A 295 0.56 7.28 -1.96
N VAL A 296 -0.62 6.67 -1.84
CA VAL A 296 -1.00 5.44 -2.52
C VAL A 296 -2.24 5.69 -3.36
N TYR A 297 -2.07 5.71 -4.67
CA TYR A 297 -3.19 5.85 -5.61
C TYR A 297 -4.03 4.57 -5.67
N THR A 298 -5.33 4.67 -5.63
CA THR A 298 -6.28 3.56 -5.74
C THR A 298 -6.87 3.51 -7.15
N GLN A 299 -6.48 2.59 -8.06
CA GLN A 299 -5.55 1.48 -7.84
C GLN A 299 -4.80 1.09 -9.13
N LEU A 300 -3.97 0.05 -9.11
CA LEU A 300 -3.17 -0.36 -10.26
C LEU A 300 -4.03 -0.96 -11.37
N THR A 301 -4.88 -1.92 -11.03
CA THR A 301 -5.74 -2.63 -11.99
C THR A 301 -7.20 -2.50 -11.58
N ASP A 302 -8.09 -2.53 -12.56
CA ASP A 302 -9.50 -2.79 -12.27
C ASP A 302 -9.63 -4.15 -11.56
N VAL A 303 -10.58 -4.25 -10.64
CA VAL A 303 -10.89 -5.49 -9.92
C VAL A 303 -12.39 -5.73 -9.96
N GLU A 304 -12.82 -6.72 -10.73
CA GLU A 304 -14.24 -7.02 -10.93
C GLU A 304 -15.05 -5.76 -11.31
N GLU A 305 -16.02 -5.35 -10.50
CA GLU A 305 -16.85 -4.16 -10.77
C GLU A 305 -16.15 -2.83 -10.44
N GLU A 306 -15.03 -2.86 -9.70
CA GLU A 306 -14.22 -1.67 -9.46
C GLU A 306 -13.39 -1.32 -10.70
N SER A 307 -13.79 -0.27 -11.42
CA SER A 307 -13.12 0.18 -12.64
C SER A 307 -12.28 1.45 -12.45
N ASN A 308 -11.70 1.60 -11.27
CA ASN A 308 -10.82 2.69 -10.86
C ASN A 308 -9.32 2.37 -10.99
N GLY A 309 -8.98 1.24 -11.60
CA GLY A 309 -7.60 0.88 -11.93
C GLY A 309 -7.01 1.77 -13.02
N ILE A 310 -5.69 1.91 -13.02
CA ILE A 310 -4.94 2.52 -14.14
C ILE A 310 -4.89 1.54 -15.31
N LEU A 311 -4.78 0.24 -15.03
CA LEU A 311 -4.92 -0.83 -16.01
C LEU A 311 -6.34 -1.38 -16.00
N THR A 312 -6.83 -1.80 -17.15
CA THR A 312 -8.05 -2.61 -17.22
C THR A 312 -7.87 -3.96 -16.53
N TYR A 313 -8.97 -4.62 -16.15
CA TYR A 313 -8.95 -5.91 -15.44
C TYR A 313 -8.11 -6.97 -16.18
N ASP A 314 -8.18 -7.00 -17.50
CA ASP A 314 -7.42 -7.89 -18.37
C ASP A 314 -5.99 -7.38 -18.74
N ARG A 315 -5.56 -6.26 -18.18
CA ARG A 315 -4.26 -5.59 -18.39
C ARG A 315 -4.00 -5.16 -19.84
N LYS A 316 -4.99 -5.21 -20.75
CA LYS A 316 -4.80 -4.88 -22.16
C LYS A 316 -4.74 -3.40 -22.44
N VAL A 317 -5.36 -2.58 -21.58
CA VAL A 317 -5.38 -1.12 -21.75
C VAL A 317 -4.82 -0.43 -20.54
N CYS A 318 -3.80 0.41 -20.73
CA CYS A 318 -3.36 1.39 -19.75
C CYS A 318 -4.14 2.68 -19.97
N LYS A 319 -4.94 3.07 -18.98
CA LYS A 319 -5.87 4.21 -19.10
C LYS A 319 -5.16 5.55 -18.89
N TRP A 320 -4.00 5.56 -18.24
CA TRP A 320 -3.21 6.74 -17.94
C TRP A 320 -1.75 6.54 -18.30
N GLU A 321 -1.20 7.50 -19.06
CA GLU A 321 0.22 7.61 -19.34
C GLU A 321 0.67 9.00 -18.88
N PRO A 322 1.59 9.09 -17.91
CA PRO A 322 2.09 10.38 -17.45
C PRO A 322 2.82 11.11 -18.59
N GLN A 323 2.57 12.42 -18.74
CA GLN A 323 3.19 13.22 -19.81
C GLN A 323 4.71 13.37 -19.65
N GLU A 324 5.20 13.29 -18.42
CA GLU A 324 6.61 13.19 -18.09
C GLU A 324 6.72 12.24 -16.89
N ALA A 325 7.41 11.13 -17.07
CA ALA A 325 7.90 10.33 -15.96
C ALA A 325 9.03 11.10 -15.26
N LYS A 326 8.70 12.20 -14.57
CA LYS A 326 9.65 12.90 -13.73
C LYS A 326 9.81 12.06 -12.47
N ASP A 327 11.01 11.56 -12.28
CA ASP A 327 11.42 10.89 -11.06
C ASP A 327 11.00 11.75 -9.85
N PHE A 328 10.09 11.24 -9.03
CA PHE A 328 9.70 11.87 -7.78
C PHE A 328 10.89 11.94 -6.79
N CYS A 329 11.97 11.25 -7.10
CA CYS A 329 13.15 11.11 -6.24
C CYS A 329 14.36 11.93 -6.70
N SER A 330 14.36 12.56 -7.87
CA SER A 330 15.50 13.34 -8.34
C SER A 330 15.36 14.81 -7.99
N LYS A 331 15.69 15.18 -6.76
CA LYS A 331 16.42 16.42 -6.46
C LYS A 331 17.69 15.98 -5.75
N GLU A 332 18.83 16.13 -6.47
CA GLU A 332 20.17 16.07 -5.92
C GLU A 332 20.34 17.00 -4.72
#